data_354af57d7fa8e7112f2ebc424d034769
#
_entry.id   354af57d7fa8e7112f2ebc424d034769
#
_cell.length_a   1.000
_cell.length_b   1.000
_cell.length_c   1.000
_cell.angle_alpha   90.00
_cell.angle_beta   90.00
_cell.angle_gamma   90.00
#
_symmetry.space_group_name_H-M   'P 1'
#
loop_
_entity.id
_entity.type
_entity.pdbx_description
1 polymer ?
#
loop_
_entity_poly.entity_id
_entity_poly.type
_entity_poly.pdbx_seq_one_letter_code
_entity_poly.pdbx_strand_id
1 'polypeptide(L)'
;AGTHKGGYTGFSIDISAYLKEGKNLVAVRVNNCWRPDLAPRAGEHVFSGGIYRNVRLVIKSPTYIDWYGTWVTTPDLAENKGKSGSVHIRTDVCNASGKTDTYRLLTTVVDAQGKEVSSVSTSQVLPDNATYTFEQQTKEIQAPQLWHPNHPALYKVISSLYHGQELIDRYETAFGFRWFEWTADRGFFLNGEHLYFKGANVHQDHAGWGDAVTETGMRRDIRLVKEAGFDLIRGSHYPHSPAFSQACDEIGMLFWAENAFWGIGGHKGDGYWN
;
A
#
# COMPACT_ATOMS: atom_id res chain seq x y z
N ALA A 1 4.70 -25.27 3.73
CA ALA A 1 4.46 -24.19 2.78
C ALA A 1 5.37 -22.99 3.05
N GLY A 2 5.26 -22.33 4.19
CA GLY A 2 6.09 -21.16 4.45
C GLY A 2 6.09 -20.69 5.90
N THR A 3 6.93 -19.70 6.19
CA THR A 3 7.05 -19.07 7.51
C THR A 3 7.18 -17.55 7.33
N HIS A 4 6.52 -16.79 8.19
CA HIS A 4 6.65 -15.34 8.28
C HIS A 4 7.07 -14.95 9.70
N LYS A 5 7.88 -13.92 9.83
CA LYS A 5 8.30 -13.33 11.11
C LYS A 5 7.84 -11.88 11.19
N GLY A 6 7.32 -11.50 12.33
CA GLY A 6 6.75 -10.17 12.59
C GLY A 6 5.23 -10.22 12.63
N GLY A 7 4.64 -9.40 13.50
CA GLY A 7 3.20 -9.38 13.76
C GLY A 7 2.45 -8.26 13.06
N TYR A 8 3.13 -7.34 12.35
CA TYR A 8 2.52 -6.11 11.85
C TYR A 8 2.60 -5.92 10.33
N THR A 9 3.29 -6.81 9.63
CA THR A 9 3.40 -6.77 8.17
C THR A 9 2.60 -7.88 7.52
N GLY A 10 1.92 -7.59 6.42
CA GLY A 10 1.27 -8.59 5.59
C GLY A 10 2.29 -9.49 4.90
N PHE A 11 1.88 -10.69 4.52
CA PHE A 11 2.71 -11.64 3.79
C PHE A 11 1.86 -12.52 2.87
N SER A 12 2.47 -13.07 1.86
CA SER A 12 1.88 -14.10 1.00
C SER A 12 2.74 -15.36 1.00
N ILE A 13 2.11 -16.52 0.83
CA ILE A 13 2.79 -17.81 0.72
C ILE A 13 2.18 -18.53 -0.47
N ASP A 14 3.01 -18.88 -1.44
CA ASP A 14 2.59 -19.76 -2.53
C ASP A 14 2.38 -21.19 -2.00
N ILE A 15 1.18 -21.69 -2.19
CA ILE A 15 0.77 -23.03 -1.76
C ILE A 15 0.50 -23.95 -2.95
N SER A 16 0.75 -23.51 -4.18
CA SER A 16 0.41 -24.25 -5.42
C SER A 16 0.96 -25.67 -5.43
N ALA A 17 2.21 -25.85 -5.01
CA ALA A 17 2.86 -27.16 -4.98
C ALA A 17 2.29 -28.14 -3.92
N TYR A 18 1.46 -27.65 -3.01
CA TYR A 18 0.87 -28.45 -1.92
C TYR A 18 -0.60 -28.75 -2.14
N LEU A 19 -1.21 -28.17 -3.14
CA LEU A 19 -2.62 -28.38 -3.45
C LEU A 19 -2.85 -29.74 -4.12
N LYS A 20 -3.98 -30.31 -3.81
CA LYS A 20 -4.49 -31.54 -4.44
C LYS A 20 -5.96 -31.36 -4.82
N GLU A 21 -6.44 -32.20 -5.73
CA GLU A 21 -7.84 -32.23 -6.06
C GLU A 21 -8.73 -32.51 -4.83
N GLY A 22 -9.88 -31.86 -4.74
CA GLY A 22 -10.83 -32.00 -3.66
C GLY A 22 -10.46 -31.17 -2.41
N LYS A 23 -10.65 -31.71 -1.22
CA LYS A 23 -10.49 -31.01 0.05
C LYS A 23 -9.00 -30.83 0.39
N ASN A 24 -8.62 -29.59 0.67
CA ASN A 24 -7.32 -29.21 1.20
C ASN A 24 -7.50 -28.63 2.61
N LEU A 25 -6.57 -28.96 3.51
CA LEU A 25 -6.54 -28.44 4.87
C LEU A 25 -5.36 -27.48 5.01
N VAL A 26 -5.64 -26.26 5.44
CA VAL A 26 -4.63 -25.28 5.80
C VAL A 26 -4.53 -25.18 7.31
N ALA A 27 -3.35 -25.44 7.86
CA ALA A 27 -3.05 -25.29 9.27
C ALA A 27 -2.05 -24.13 9.46
N VAL A 28 -2.38 -23.20 10.34
CA VAL A 28 -1.53 -22.04 10.66
C VAL A 28 -1.14 -22.13 12.13
N ARG A 29 0.18 -22.17 12.38
CA ARG A 29 0.71 -22.07 13.74
C ARG A 29 1.17 -20.64 13.98
N VAL A 30 0.59 -19.98 14.98
CA VAL A 30 0.96 -18.65 15.43
C VAL A 30 1.70 -18.73 16.77
N ASN A 31 2.76 -17.96 16.92
CA ASN A 31 3.49 -17.81 18.18
C ASN A 31 3.74 -16.32 18.42
N ASN A 32 3.13 -15.78 19.48
CA ASN A 32 3.30 -14.39 19.92
C ASN A 32 4.20 -14.25 21.16
N CYS A 33 5.01 -15.26 21.48
CA CYS A 33 6.01 -15.12 22.53
C CYS A 33 6.98 -13.99 22.17
N TRP A 34 7.26 -13.16 23.16
CA TRP A 34 8.21 -12.08 23.02
C TRP A 34 9.59 -12.59 22.60
N ARG A 35 10.24 -11.85 21.69
CA ARG A 35 11.57 -12.18 21.20
C ARG A 35 12.39 -10.90 21.03
N PRO A 36 13.67 -10.90 21.46
CA PRO A 36 14.53 -9.73 21.37
C PRO A 36 14.97 -9.37 19.94
N ASP A 37 14.80 -10.31 18.99
CA ASP A 37 15.17 -10.15 17.59
C ASP A 37 13.99 -9.74 16.67
N LEU A 38 12.80 -9.55 17.22
CA LEU A 38 11.62 -9.13 16.49
C LEU A 38 11.08 -7.79 17.02
N ALA A 39 10.86 -6.86 16.11
CA ALA A 39 10.24 -5.57 16.42
C ALA A 39 8.70 -5.65 16.36
N PRO A 40 8.00 -4.86 17.17
CA PRO A 40 8.49 -4.02 18.27
C PRO A 40 8.91 -4.88 19.48
N ARG A 41 9.97 -4.47 20.18
CA ARG A 41 10.53 -5.27 21.29
C ARG A 41 10.11 -4.80 22.66
N ALA A 42 9.69 -3.56 22.77
CA ALA A 42 9.29 -2.94 24.03
C ALA A 42 8.16 -1.94 23.76
N GLY A 43 7.55 -1.49 24.84
CA GLY A 43 6.46 -0.53 24.79
C GLY A 43 5.25 -1.05 25.54
N GLU A 44 4.26 -0.22 25.63
CA GLU A 44 3.00 -0.47 26.35
C GLU A 44 2.00 -1.23 25.50
N HIS A 45 2.48 -1.98 24.48
CA HIS A 45 1.61 -2.67 23.53
C HIS A 45 1.25 -4.07 24.03
N VAL A 46 -0.01 -4.40 23.88
CA VAL A 46 -0.48 -5.77 24.00
C VAL A 46 -0.11 -6.51 22.72
N PHE A 47 0.75 -7.52 22.82
CA PHE A 47 1.05 -8.40 21.69
C PHE A 47 -0.09 -9.37 21.48
N SER A 48 -0.99 -9.05 20.58
CA SER A 48 -2.11 -9.93 20.25
C SER A 48 -1.63 -11.25 19.66
N GLY A 49 -2.26 -12.33 20.06
CA GLY A 49 -2.03 -13.65 19.48
C GLY A 49 -3.03 -13.96 18.37
N GLY A 50 -2.74 -15.00 17.61
CA GLY A 50 -3.62 -15.45 16.54
C GLY A 50 -3.50 -14.63 15.24
N ILE A 51 -4.54 -14.73 14.41
CA ILE A 51 -4.65 -14.01 13.15
C ILE A 51 -5.69 -12.91 13.32
N TYR A 52 -5.27 -11.66 13.27
CA TYR A 52 -6.13 -10.52 13.56
C TYR A 52 -6.45 -9.65 12.33
N ARG A 53 -5.98 -10.04 11.15
CA ARG A 53 -6.28 -9.39 9.87
C ARG A 53 -6.81 -10.41 8.87
N ASN A 54 -7.37 -9.91 7.78
CA ASN A 54 -7.98 -10.72 6.73
C ASN A 54 -7.01 -11.75 6.15
N VAL A 55 -7.49 -12.97 5.99
CA VAL A 55 -6.81 -14.03 5.24
C VAL A 55 -7.53 -14.19 3.91
N ARG A 56 -6.78 -14.20 2.83
CA ARG A 56 -7.33 -14.31 1.47
C ARG A 56 -6.66 -15.46 0.74
N LEU A 57 -7.45 -16.25 0.04
CA LEU A 57 -6.97 -17.15 -0.99
C LEU A 57 -6.98 -16.38 -2.32
N VAL A 58 -5.81 -16.20 -2.90
CA VAL A 58 -5.65 -15.50 -4.18
C VAL A 58 -5.29 -16.52 -5.24
N ILE A 59 -6.07 -16.57 -6.32
CA ILE A 59 -5.83 -17.44 -7.47
C ILE A 59 -5.39 -16.53 -8.63
N LYS A 60 -4.22 -16.81 -9.17
CA LYS A 60 -3.61 -16.06 -10.26
C LYS A 60 -3.29 -16.97 -11.44
N SER A 61 -3.17 -16.38 -12.63
CA SER A 61 -2.49 -17.01 -13.76
C SER A 61 -1.02 -17.29 -13.40
N PRO A 62 -0.34 -18.25 -14.05
CA PRO A 62 1.09 -18.47 -13.85
C PRO A 62 1.95 -17.24 -14.15
N THR A 63 1.47 -16.32 -15.00
CA THR A 63 2.06 -14.99 -15.17
C THR A 63 1.10 -13.95 -14.65
N TYR A 64 1.54 -13.13 -13.70
CA TYR A 64 0.66 -12.21 -12.97
C TYR A 64 1.39 -10.96 -12.50
N ILE A 65 0.63 -9.92 -12.21
CA ILE A 65 1.11 -8.70 -11.55
C ILE A 65 1.32 -9.03 -10.07
N ASP A 66 2.53 -8.73 -9.55
CA ASP A 66 2.91 -9.06 -8.18
C ASP A 66 2.05 -8.33 -7.15
N TRP A 67 2.01 -8.88 -5.95
CA TRP A 67 1.30 -8.29 -4.82
C TRP A 67 1.99 -6.99 -4.39
N TYR A 68 1.23 -5.89 -4.38
CA TYR A 68 1.77 -4.53 -4.25
C TYR A 68 2.85 -4.18 -5.29
N GLY A 69 2.88 -4.87 -6.42
CA GLY A 69 3.86 -4.68 -7.48
C GLY A 69 3.67 -3.42 -8.32
N THR A 70 2.68 -2.56 -8.01
CA THR A 70 2.47 -1.32 -8.76
C THR A 70 2.85 -0.11 -7.92
N TRP A 71 3.78 0.68 -8.44
CA TRP A 71 4.23 1.95 -7.88
C TRP A 71 3.86 3.09 -8.82
N VAL A 72 3.22 4.14 -8.28
CA VAL A 72 2.73 5.29 -9.06
C VAL A 72 3.30 6.59 -8.52
N THR A 73 3.87 7.41 -9.41
CA THR A 73 4.39 8.75 -9.08
C THR A 73 4.00 9.77 -10.16
N THR A 74 4.09 11.05 -9.81
CA THR A 74 3.82 12.20 -10.70
C THR A 74 4.99 13.17 -10.65
N PRO A 75 6.14 12.81 -11.27
CA PRO A 75 7.43 13.47 -11.01
C PRO A 75 7.49 14.93 -11.47
N ASP A 76 6.78 15.31 -12.53
CA ASP A 76 6.78 16.63 -13.16
C ASP A 76 5.69 17.59 -12.62
N LEU A 77 4.83 17.10 -11.74
CA LEU A 77 3.68 17.85 -11.23
C LEU A 77 4.08 19.12 -10.46
N ALA A 78 5.14 19.03 -9.65
CA ALA A 78 5.64 20.15 -8.85
C ALA A 78 6.22 21.26 -9.75
N GLU A 79 7.01 20.88 -10.77
CA GLU A 79 7.62 21.80 -11.73
C GLU A 79 6.56 22.54 -12.53
N ASN A 80 5.49 21.83 -12.92
CA ASN A 80 4.35 22.37 -13.65
C ASN A 80 3.34 23.11 -12.74
N LYS A 81 3.64 23.21 -11.43
CA LYS A 81 2.79 23.88 -10.43
C LYS A 81 1.34 23.37 -10.44
N GLY A 82 1.18 22.05 -10.65
CA GLY A 82 -0.12 21.38 -10.70
C GLY A 82 -0.97 21.66 -11.93
N LYS A 83 -0.48 22.41 -12.93
CA LYS A 83 -1.24 22.70 -14.15
C LYS A 83 -1.35 21.51 -15.07
N SER A 84 -0.36 20.65 -15.05
CA SER A 84 -0.30 19.40 -15.78
C SER A 84 0.65 18.42 -15.09
N GLY A 85 0.52 17.15 -15.40
CA GLY A 85 1.43 16.14 -14.89
C GLY A 85 1.32 14.83 -15.65
N SER A 86 2.45 14.15 -15.85
CA SER A 86 2.46 12.77 -16.31
C SER A 86 2.40 11.82 -15.13
N VAL A 87 1.97 10.60 -15.38
CA VAL A 87 1.99 9.52 -14.39
C VAL A 87 3.08 8.53 -14.78
N HIS A 88 4.03 8.35 -13.88
CA HIS A 88 5.06 7.33 -14.01
C HIS A 88 4.64 6.09 -13.21
N ILE A 89 4.62 4.94 -13.86
CA ILE A 89 4.12 3.69 -13.31
C ILE A 89 5.18 2.60 -13.45
N ARG A 90 5.55 2.00 -12.34
CA ARG A 90 6.35 0.77 -12.28
C ARG A 90 5.43 -0.38 -11.93
N THR A 91 5.46 -1.45 -12.72
CA THR A 91 4.62 -2.63 -12.47
C THR A 91 5.48 -3.89 -12.54
N ASP A 92 5.59 -4.57 -11.42
CA ASP A 92 6.30 -5.85 -11.32
C ASP A 92 5.39 -6.98 -11.77
N VAL A 93 5.86 -7.76 -12.73
CA VAL A 93 5.17 -8.93 -13.28
C VAL A 93 6.02 -10.17 -13.07
N CYS A 94 5.47 -11.15 -12.39
CA CYS A 94 6.07 -12.44 -12.16
C CYS A 94 5.68 -13.40 -13.28
N ASN A 95 6.65 -14.07 -13.88
CA ASN A 95 6.42 -15.14 -14.86
C ASN A 95 6.90 -16.48 -14.27
N ALA A 96 5.96 -17.31 -13.86
CA ALA A 96 6.18 -18.70 -13.41
C ALA A 96 5.48 -19.71 -14.33
N SER A 97 5.36 -19.39 -15.63
CA SER A 97 4.63 -20.22 -16.60
C SER A 97 5.41 -21.42 -17.12
N GLY A 98 6.69 -21.55 -16.79
CA GLY A 98 7.59 -22.56 -17.36
C GLY A 98 8.12 -22.19 -18.74
N LYS A 99 7.89 -20.95 -19.21
CA LYS A 99 8.29 -20.50 -20.56
C LYS A 99 8.67 -19.03 -20.57
N THR A 100 9.68 -18.70 -21.37
CA THR A 100 9.95 -17.33 -21.78
C THR A 100 8.98 -16.93 -22.89
N ASP A 101 8.21 -15.88 -22.70
CA ASP A 101 7.21 -15.44 -23.70
C ASP A 101 7.00 -13.93 -23.66
N THR A 102 6.25 -13.40 -24.65
CA THR A 102 5.97 -11.98 -24.79
C THR A 102 4.63 -11.65 -24.13
N TYR A 103 4.68 -10.67 -23.24
CA TYR A 103 3.48 -10.15 -22.55
C TYR A 103 3.33 -8.65 -22.81
N ARG A 104 2.09 -8.21 -22.87
CA ARG A 104 1.73 -6.81 -23.07
C ARG A 104 1.04 -6.26 -21.81
N LEU A 105 1.59 -5.19 -21.25
CA LEU A 105 0.96 -4.43 -20.17
C LEU A 105 0.29 -3.19 -20.74
N LEU A 106 -1.02 -3.14 -20.63
CA LEU A 106 -1.83 -1.93 -20.89
C LEU A 106 -2.16 -1.29 -19.54
N THR A 107 -1.67 -0.06 -19.36
CA THR A 107 -1.96 0.72 -18.17
C THR A 107 -2.86 1.90 -18.55
N THR A 108 -4.02 1.97 -17.89
CA THR A 108 -5.02 3.02 -18.10
C THR A 108 -5.16 3.84 -16.82
N VAL A 109 -5.11 5.15 -16.93
CA VAL A 109 -5.41 6.09 -15.85
C VAL A 109 -6.84 6.57 -15.99
N VAL A 110 -7.63 6.40 -14.93
CA VAL A 110 -9.03 6.86 -14.88
C VAL A 110 -9.25 7.84 -13.74
N ASP A 111 -10.15 8.78 -13.94
CA ASP A 111 -10.60 9.73 -12.91
C ASP A 111 -11.59 9.08 -11.91
N ALA A 112 -12.07 9.87 -10.96
CA ALA A 112 -13.02 9.41 -9.94
C ALA A 112 -14.37 8.94 -10.52
N GLN A 113 -14.72 9.34 -11.74
CA GLN A 113 -15.92 8.93 -12.46
C GLN A 113 -15.68 7.69 -13.33
N GLY A 114 -14.44 7.16 -13.35
CA GLY A 114 -14.06 6.01 -14.17
C GLY A 114 -13.79 6.35 -15.64
N LYS A 115 -13.71 7.65 -15.98
CA LYS A 115 -13.38 8.10 -17.34
C LYS A 115 -11.86 7.98 -17.54
N GLU A 116 -11.47 7.37 -18.67
CA GLU A 116 -10.07 7.34 -19.08
C GLU A 116 -9.55 8.76 -19.35
N VAL A 117 -8.42 9.09 -18.71
CA VAL A 117 -7.71 10.37 -18.90
C VAL A 117 -6.38 10.19 -19.61
N SER A 118 -5.78 9.02 -19.53
CA SER A 118 -4.58 8.65 -20.29
C SER A 118 -4.39 7.14 -20.30
N SER A 119 -3.64 6.62 -21.28
CA SER A 119 -3.21 5.22 -21.30
C SER A 119 -1.86 5.05 -21.97
N VAL A 120 -1.18 3.95 -21.64
CA VAL A 120 0.10 3.55 -22.21
C VAL A 120 0.15 2.03 -22.32
N SER A 121 0.76 1.52 -23.38
CA SER A 121 0.90 0.08 -23.60
C SER A 121 2.33 -0.27 -23.97
N THR A 122 2.87 -1.30 -23.32
CA THR A 122 4.25 -1.79 -23.54
C THR A 122 4.24 -3.30 -23.63
N SER A 123 5.00 -3.85 -24.58
CA SER A 123 5.22 -5.31 -24.71
C SER A 123 6.65 -5.64 -24.38
N GLN A 124 6.85 -6.74 -23.63
CA GLN A 124 8.17 -7.21 -23.22
C GLN A 124 8.23 -8.74 -23.25
N VAL A 125 9.42 -9.24 -23.51
CA VAL A 125 9.71 -10.66 -23.34
C VAL A 125 10.07 -10.91 -21.88
N LEU A 126 9.30 -11.70 -21.18
CA LEU A 126 9.53 -12.05 -19.79
C LEU A 126 10.19 -13.45 -19.72
N PRO A 127 11.40 -13.55 -19.17
CA PRO A 127 12.02 -14.84 -18.91
C PRO A 127 11.17 -15.70 -17.96
N ASP A 128 11.26 -17.02 -18.12
CA ASP A 128 10.65 -17.95 -17.17
C ASP A 128 11.27 -17.83 -15.77
N ASN A 129 10.45 -18.04 -14.74
CA ASN A 129 10.84 -17.98 -13.33
C ASN A 129 11.53 -16.66 -12.92
N ALA A 130 11.09 -15.54 -13.51
CA ALA A 130 11.62 -14.22 -13.25
C ALA A 130 10.52 -13.19 -12.95
N THR A 131 10.89 -12.16 -12.22
CA THR A 131 10.09 -10.93 -12.10
C THR A 131 10.69 -9.88 -13.03
N TYR A 132 9.83 -9.23 -13.80
CA TYR A 132 10.19 -8.13 -14.69
C TYR A 132 9.42 -6.88 -14.28
N THR A 133 10.12 -5.75 -14.18
CA THR A 133 9.52 -4.45 -13.91
C THR A 133 9.23 -3.72 -15.21
N PHE A 134 7.96 -3.49 -15.52
CA PHE A 134 7.55 -2.56 -16.56
C PHE A 134 7.67 -1.13 -16.06
N GLU A 135 8.41 -0.31 -16.78
CA GLU A 135 8.49 1.13 -16.56
C GLU A 135 7.65 1.81 -17.64
N GLN A 136 6.63 2.54 -17.23
CA GLN A 136 5.71 3.22 -18.13
C GLN A 136 5.49 4.66 -17.69
N GLN A 137 5.30 5.54 -18.67
CA GLN A 137 4.94 6.92 -18.42
C GLN A 137 3.80 7.31 -19.37
N THR A 138 2.77 7.93 -18.81
CA THR A 138 1.64 8.44 -19.60
C THR A 138 2.03 9.71 -20.35
N LYS A 139 1.19 10.09 -21.31
CA LYS A 139 1.19 11.48 -21.80
C LYS A 139 0.78 12.39 -20.65
N GLU A 140 1.16 13.65 -20.79
CA GLU A 140 0.80 14.71 -19.86
C GLU A 140 -0.72 14.86 -19.76
N ILE A 141 -1.23 14.86 -18.53
CA ILE A 141 -2.64 15.07 -18.20
C ILE A 141 -2.80 16.53 -17.81
N GLN A 142 -3.67 17.25 -18.52
CA GLN A 142 -3.88 18.67 -18.32
C GLN A 142 -4.88 18.93 -17.19
N ALA A 143 -4.60 19.90 -16.34
CA ALA A 143 -5.42 20.35 -15.23
C ALA A 143 -5.96 19.20 -14.35
N PRO A 144 -5.08 18.29 -13.86
CA PRO A 144 -5.55 17.22 -12.99
C PRO A 144 -6.13 17.79 -11.69
N GLN A 145 -7.16 17.13 -11.18
CA GLN A 145 -7.68 17.48 -9.86
C GLN A 145 -6.66 17.07 -8.80
N LEU A 146 -6.14 18.03 -8.06
CA LEU A 146 -5.14 17.79 -7.03
C LEU A 146 -5.79 17.20 -5.78
N TRP A 147 -5.14 16.20 -5.20
CA TRP A 147 -5.55 15.66 -3.90
C TRP A 147 -5.18 16.65 -2.78
N HIS A 148 -6.13 16.95 -1.93
CA HIS A 148 -5.93 17.80 -0.75
C HIS A 148 -6.83 17.28 0.38
N PRO A 149 -6.49 17.44 1.68
CA PRO A 149 -7.35 17.04 2.79
C PRO A 149 -8.80 17.53 2.68
N ASN A 150 -9.04 18.71 2.13
CA ASN A 150 -10.37 19.25 1.93
C ASN A 150 -11.05 18.80 0.63
N HIS A 151 -10.28 18.27 -0.32
CA HIS A 151 -10.74 17.81 -1.63
C HIS A 151 -9.94 16.57 -2.05
N PRO A 152 -10.22 15.39 -1.47
CA PRO A 152 -9.41 14.18 -1.68
C PRO A 152 -9.69 13.54 -3.05
N ALA A 153 -9.31 14.22 -4.13
CA ALA A 153 -9.48 13.74 -5.48
C ALA A 153 -8.55 12.55 -5.76
N LEU A 154 -9.12 11.39 -6.00
CA LEU A 154 -8.40 10.16 -6.32
C LEU A 154 -8.62 9.75 -7.77
N TYR A 155 -7.55 9.25 -8.35
CA TYR A 155 -7.49 8.57 -9.64
C TYR A 155 -7.16 7.11 -9.41
N LYS A 156 -7.29 6.30 -10.47
CA LYS A 156 -6.84 4.91 -10.46
C LYS A 156 -5.96 4.63 -11.66
N VAL A 157 -4.89 3.90 -11.41
CA VAL A 157 -4.13 3.18 -12.42
C VAL A 157 -4.71 1.77 -12.53
N ILE A 158 -5.10 1.38 -13.73
CA ILE A 158 -5.59 0.03 -14.05
C ILE A 158 -4.53 -0.64 -14.92
N SER A 159 -3.78 -1.56 -14.32
CA SER A 159 -2.77 -2.36 -15.00
C SER A 159 -3.40 -3.65 -15.50
N SER A 160 -3.47 -3.83 -16.81
CA SER A 160 -4.06 -4.99 -17.48
C SER A 160 -2.97 -5.77 -18.22
N LEU A 161 -2.70 -6.98 -17.80
CA LEU A 161 -1.66 -7.85 -18.36
C LEU A 161 -2.29 -8.82 -19.38
N TYR A 162 -1.72 -8.85 -20.57
CA TYR A 162 -2.18 -9.69 -21.67
C TYR A 162 -1.11 -10.66 -22.15
N HIS A 163 -1.55 -11.86 -22.49
CA HIS A 163 -0.79 -12.83 -23.29
C HIS A 163 -1.49 -12.98 -24.63
N GLY A 164 -0.86 -12.49 -25.71
CA GLY A 164 -1.54 -12.29 -26.99
C GLY A 164 -2.74 -11.35 -26.88
N GLN A 165 -3.94 -11.85 -27.08
CA GLN A 165 -5.20 -11.10 -26.95
C GLN A 165 -5.95 -11.39 -25.63
N GLU A 166 -5.49 -12.37 -24.86
CA GLU A 166 -6.12 -12.78 -23.61
C GLU A 166 -5.69 -11.90 -22.46
N LEU A 167 -6.67 -11.35 -21.72
CA LEU A 167 -6.43 -10.68 -20.43
C LEU A 167 -6.18 -11.75 -19.36
N ILE A 168 -4.95 -11.84 -18.86
CA ILE A 168 -4.55 -12.87 -17.90
C ILE A 168 -4.48 -12.37 -16.46
N ASP A 169 -4.29 -11.07 -16.25
CA ASP A 169 -4.36 -10.45 -14.91
C ASP A 169 -4.71 -8.97 -14.99
N ARG A 170 -5.30 -8.45 -13.91
CA ARG A 170 -5.67 -7.05 -13.78
C ARG A 170 -5.47 -6.59 -12.35
N TYR A 171 -4.83 -5.42 -12.18
CA TYR A 171 -4.59 -4.82 -10.89
C TYR A 171 -4.98 -3.34 -10.88
N GLU A 172 -5.62 -2.86 -9.80
CA GLU A 172 -6.01 -1.46 -9.64
C GLU A 172 -5.25 -0.82 -8.49
N THR A 173 -4.67 0.35 -8.73
CA THR A 173 -3.94 1.15 -7.74
C THR A 173 -4.51 2.55 -7.69
N ALA A 174 -5.03 2.96 -6.54
CA ALA A 174 -5.46 4.33 -6.33
C ALA A 174 -4.26 5.25 -6.10
N PHE A 175 -4.35 6.49 -6.60
CA PHE A 175 -3.37 7.53 -6.33
C PHE A 175 -4.02 8.92 -6.41
N GLY A 176 -3.32 9.94 -5.90
CA GLY A 176 -3.72 11.34 -6.03
C GLY A 176 -2.61 12.17 -6.66
N PHE A 177 -2.97 13.13 -7.52
CA PHE A 177 -2.02 14.14 -7.98
C PHE A 177 -1.75 15.11 -6.84
N ARG A 178 -0.54 15.06 -6.27
CA ARG A 178 -0.09 15.97 -5.21
C ARG A 178 1.43 16.01 -5.18
N TRP A 179 1.97 17.11 -4.66
CA TRP A 179 3.36 17.20 -4.23
C TRP A 179 3.46 17.91 -2.90
N PHE A 180 4.54 17.72 -2.20
CA PHE A 180 4.80 18.40 -0.94
C PHE A 180 6.25 18.86 -0.85
N GLU A 181 6.45 19.89 -0.06
CA GLU A 181 7.75 20.46 0.24
C GLU A 181 7.88 20.70 1.74
N TRP A 182 9.04 20.39 2.27
CA TRP A 182 9.42 20.70 3.64
C TRP A 182 10.53 21.74 3.62
N THR A 183 10.35 22.84 4.34
CA THR A 183 11.37 23.88 4.50
C THR A 183 11.63 24.11 5.97
N ALA A 184 12.90 24.36 6.32
CA ALA A 184 13.31 24.57 7.73
C ALA A 184 12.73 25.86 8.33
N ASP A 185 12.51 26.86 7.50
CA ASP A 185 12.06 28.21 7.88
C ASP A 185 10.57 28.46 7.69
N ARG A 186 9.93 27.78 6.75
CA ARG A 186 8.55 28.03 6.36
C ARG A 186 7.61 26.84 6.61
N GLY A 187 8.14 25.67 7.01
CA GLY A 187 7.37 24.49 7.35
C GLY A 187 6.92 23.68 6.13
N PHE A 188 5.72 23.14 6.18
CA PHE A 188 5.16 22.19 5.21
C PHE A 188 4.27 22.87 4.18
N PHE A 189 4.48 22.51 2.93
CA PHE A 189 3.64 22.93 1.81
C PHE A 189 3.06 21.72 1.10
N LEU A 190 1.78 21.77 0.79
CA LEU A 190 1.07 20.80 -0.04
C LEU A 190 0.55 21.52 -1.29
N ASN A 191 0.89 21.00 -2.47
CA ASN A 191 0.50 21.59 -3.75
C ASN A 191 0.90 23.07 -3.92
N GLY A 192 2.00 23.46 -3.29
CA GLY A 192 2.50 24.82 -3.28
C GLY A 192 1.83 25.76 -2.27
N GLU A 193 0.84 25.30 -1.53
CA GLU A 193 0.17 26.06 -0.45
C GLU A 193 0.74 25.69 0.91
N HIS A 194 1.01 26.70 1.75
CA HIS A 194 1.43 26.46 3.14
C HIS A 194 0.31 25.78 3.92
N LEU A 195 0.59 24.63 4.49
CA LEU A 195 -0.36 23.89 5.30
C LEU A 195 0.13 23.72 6.72
N TYR A 196 -0.58 24.34 7.67
CA TYR A 196 -0.45 24.05 9.07
C TYR A 196 -1.43 22.94 9.45
N PHE A 197 -0.92 21.78 9.82
CA PHE A 197 -1.76 20.63 10.14
C PHE A 197 -1.79 20.33 11.65
N LYS A 198 -2.92 19.87 12.12
CA LYS A 198 -3.13 19.34 13.46
C LYS A 198 -3.14 17.82 13.35
N GLY A 199 -2.35 17.16 14.19
CA GLY A 199 -2.21 15.71 14.15
C GLY A 199 -2.67 15.03 15.44
N ALA A 200 -3.09 13.77 15.31
CA ALA A 200 -3.37 12.87 16.40
C ALA A 200 -2.68 11.52 16.17
N ASN A 201 -2.30 10.84 17.26
CA ASN A 201 -1.83 9.45 17.18
C ASN A 201 -3.02 8.51 17.16
N VAL A 202 -2.93 7.45 16.37
CA VAL A 202 -3.92 6.37 16.35
C VAL A 202 -3.19 5.03 16.43
N HIS A 203 -3.57 4.21 17.40
CA HIS A 203 -3.20 2.81 17.49
C HIS A 203 -4.22 1.94 16.75
N GLN A 204 -3.82 0.72 16.40
CA GLN A 204 -4.71 -0.20 15.69
C GLN A 204 -5.65 -1.00 16.62
N ASP A 205 -5.53 -0.83 17.92
CA ASP A 205 -6.33 -1.52 18.91
C ASP A 205 -7.68 -0.82 19.14
N HIS A 206 -8.67 -1.61 19.52
CA HIS A 206 -10.03 -1.13 19.76
C HIS A 206 -10.67 -1.84 20.96
N ALA A 207 -11.42 -1.10 21.76
CA ALA A 207 -12.10 -1.68 22.91
C ALA A 207 -13.02 -2.86 22.51
N GLY A 208 -12.80 -4.01 23.11
CA GLY A 208 -13.53 -5.24 22.85
C GLY A 208 -13.01 -6.09 21.69
N TRP A 209 -12.18 -5.53 20.80
CA TRP A 209 -11.64 -6.23 19.63
C TRP A 209 -10.12 -6.36 19.63
N GLY A 210 -9.42 -5.61 20.49
CA GLY A 210 -7.97 -5.50 20.42
C GLY A 210 -7.52 -5.13 19.02
N ASP A 211 -6.50 -5.80 18.50
CA ASP A 211 -5.98 -5.53 17.14
C ASP A 211 -6.88 -6.02 15.99
N ALA A 212 -7.95 -6.77 16.30
CA ALA A 212 -8.86 -7.31 15.29
C ALA A 212 -9.93 -6.30 14.80
N VAL A 213 -9.56 -5.03 14.76
CA VAL A 213 -10.45 -3.96 14.26
C VAL A 213 -10.80 -4.20 12.81
N THR A 214 -12.09 -4.10 12.49
CA THR A 214 -12.60 -4.24 11.13
C THR A 214 -12.23 -3.04 10.25
N GLU A 215 -12.23 -3.20 8.94
CA GLU A 215 -12.03 -2.10 7.99
C GLU A 215 -13.05 -0.97 8.20
N THR A 216 -14.30 -1.30 8.52
CA THR A 216 -15.34 -0.33 8.88
C THR A 216 -15.01 0.43 10.16
N GLY A 217 -14.47 -0.27 11.18
CA GLY A 217 -14.00 0.36 12.41
C GLY A 217 -12.88 1.36 12.15
N MET A 218 -11.89 0.98 11.35
CA MET A 218 -10.79 1.88 10.95
C MET A 218 -11.29 3.13 10.23
N ARG A 219 -12.21 2.96 9.28
CA ARG A 219 -12.83 4.08 8.55
C ARG A 219 -13.61 5.01 9.47
N ARG A 220 -14.32 4.43 10.46
CA ARG A 220 -15.03 5.23 11.48
C ARG A 220 -14.04 6.08 12.27
N ASP A 221 -12.97 5.52 12.76
CA ASP A 221 -11.99 6.22 13.58
C ASP A 221 -11.35 7.37 12.81
N ILE A 222 -10.94 7.15 11.55
CA ILE A 222 -10.38 8.19 10.68
C ILE A 222 -11.40 9.30 10.45
N ARG A 223 -12.67 8.96 10.24
CA ARG A 223 -13.76 9.93 10.05
C ARG A 223 -13.97 10.78 11.30
N LEU A 224 -14.00 10.16 12.49
CA LEU A 224 -14.12 10.88 13.75
C LEU A 224 -12.95 11.83 13.99
N VAL A 225 -11.72 11.42 13.68
CA VAL A 225 -10.53 12.28 13.77
C VAL A 225 -10.66 13.46 12.80
N LYS A 226 -11.13 13.22 11.58
CA LYS A 226 -11.38 14.28 10.59
C LYS A 226 -12.48 15.27 11.05
N GLU A 227 -13.59 14.76 11.54
CA GLU A 227 -14.72 15.56 12.06
C GLU A 227 -14.32 16.39 13.28
N ALA A 228 -13.35 15.92 14.08
CA ALA A 228 -12.76 16.66 15.18
C ALA A 228 -11.82 17.81 14.73
N GLY A 229 -11.61 17.98 13.43
CA GLY A 229 -10.80 19.05 12.85
C GLY A 229 -9.31 18.77 12.76
N PHE A 230 -8.91 17.48 12.75
CA PHE A 230 -7.54 17.08 12.48
C PHE A 230 -7.31 16.83 10.98
N ASP A 231 -6.09 17.08 10.54
CA ASP A 231 -5.67 16.92 9.14
C ASP A 231 -4.62 15.81 8.95
N LEU A 232 -4.02 15.35 10.07
CA LEU A 232 -2.96 14.35 10.05
C LEU A 232 -3.19 13.29 11.12
N ILE A 233 -2.96 12.04 10.74
CA ILE A 233 -2.86 10.91 11.66
C ILE A 233 -1.42 10.39 11.63
N ARG A 234 -0.84 10.22 12.81
CA ARG A 234 0.34 9.38 12.99
C ARG A 234 -0.10 7.97 13.36
N GLY A 235 0.17 7.02 12.49
CA GLY A 235 -0.08 5.60 12.73
C GLY A 235 0.97 5.00 13.65
N SER A 236 0.71 5.09 14.96
CA SER A 236 1.63 4.65 15.99
C SER A 236 1.53 3.15 16.21
N HIS A 237 2.59 2.45 16.41
CA HIS A 237 4.02 2.68 16.14
C HIS A 237 4.52 1.58 15.20
N TYR A 238 3.71 1.18 14.24
CA TYR A 238 3.86 0.01 13.38
C TYR A 238 3.03 0.20 12.09
N PRO A 239 3.26 -0.60 11.06
CA PRO A 239 2.44 -0.58 9.87
C PRO A 239 0.97 -0.90 10.18
N HIS A 240 0.09 0.03 9.84
CA HIS A 240 -1.34 -0.18 9.93
C HIS A 240 -1.86 -1.02 8.76
N SER A 241 -3.09 -1.48 8.85
CA SER A 241 -3.75 -2.17 7.74
C SER A 241 -3.76 -1.32 6.47
N PRO A 242 -3.55 -1.90 5.28
CA PRO A 242 -3.74 -1.18 4.02
C PRO A 242 -5.09 -0.48 3.89
N ALA A 243 -6.14 -1.06 4.47
CA ALA A 243 -7.47 -0.44 4.51
C ALA A 243 -7.49 0.89 5.30
N PHE A 244 -6.59 1.05 6.29
CA PHE A 244 -6.44 2.30 7.03
C PHE A 244 -5.83 3.40 6.15
N SER A 245 -4.73 3.10 5.45
CA SER A 245 -4.10 4.05 4.53
C SER A 245 -5.06 4.45 3.41
N GLN A 246 -5.75 3.48 2.82
CA GLN A 246 -6.75 3.72 1.79
C GLN A 246 -7.89 4.63 2.29
N ALA A 247 -8.35 4.41 3.52
CA ALA A 247 -9.38 5.27 4.12
C ALA A 247 -8.85 6.70 4.37
N CYS A 248 -7.58 6.87 4.74
CA CYS A 248 -6.96 8.19 4.85
C CYS A 248 -6.93 8.91 3.50
N ASP A 249 -6.57 8.22 2.43
CA ASP A 249 -6.58 8.79 1.07
C ASP A 249 -7.97 9.23 0.64
N GLU A 250 -9.00 8.41 0.90
CA GLU A 250 -10.38 8.67 0.50
C GLU A 250 -11.10 9.74 1.35
N ILE A 251 -10.79 9.83 2.64
CA ILE A 251 -11.42 10.78 3.57
C ILE A 251 -10.68 12.14 3.57
N GLY A 252 -9.45 12.16 3.02
CA GLY A 252 -8.64 13.37 3.01
C GLY A 252 -7.89 13.57 4.33
N MET A 253 -7.15 12.56 4.76
CA MET A 253 -6.32 12.59 5.94
C MET A 253 -4.86 12.38 5.56
N LEU A 254 -3.97 13.27 5.96
CA LEU A 254 -2.53 13.02 5.87
C LEU A 254 -2.18 11.88 6.81
N PHE A 255 -1.33 10.97 6.35
CA PHE A 255 -0.96 9.79 7.12
C PHE A 255 0.55 9.69 7.28
N TRP A 256 1.01 9.78 8.52
CA TRP A 256 2.39 9.50 8.90
C TRP A 256 2.51 8.04 9.28
N ALA A 257 2.92 7.21 8.33
CA ALA A 257 3.11 5.77 8.52
C ALA A 257 4.44 5.50 9.21
N GLU A 258 4.45 4.49 10.08
CA GLU A 258 5.66 4.02 10.77
C GLU A 258 5.93 2.55 10.47
N ASN A 259 7.21 2.18 10.47
CA ASN A 259 7.63 0.79 10.49
C ASN A 259 7.47 0.21 11.90
N ALA A 260 7.39 -1.12 12.03
CA ALA A 260 7.36 -1.82 13.31
C ALA A 260 8.73 -1.74 14.03
N PHE A 261 9.23 -0.52 14.22
CA PHE A 261 10.58 -0.25 14.74
C PHE A 261 10.58 0.27 16.19
N TRP A 262 9.41 0.46 16.75
CA TRP A 262 9.25 0.91 18.13
C TRP A 262 9.93 -0.04 19.12
N GLY A 263 10.62 0.53 20.08
CA GLY A 263 11.32 -0.27 21.07
C GLY A 263 12.60 -0.93 20.56
N ILE A 264 13.15 -0.50 19.42
CA ILE A 264 14.45 -0.96 18.92
C ILE A 264 15.50 0.09 19.24
N GLY A 265 16.57 -0.33 19.91
CA GLY A 265 17.67 0.55 20.31
C GLY A 265 17.87 0.53 21.81
N GLY A 266 18.79 1.28 22.30
CA GLY A 266 19.22 1.33 23.68
C GLY A 266 20.54 0.60 23.91
N HIS A 267 21.16 0.85 25.05
CA HIS A 267 22.43 0.23 25.44
C HIS A 267 22.18 -1.07 26.21
N LYS A 268 23.11 -2.00 26.09
CA LYS A 268 23.13 -3.20 26.93
C LYS A 268 23.22 -2.78 28.41
N GLY A 269 22.22 -3.19 29.21
CA GLY A 269 22.12 -2.75 30.62
C GLY A 269 21.06 -1.67 30.86
N ASP A 270 20.52 -1.10 29.83
CA ASP A 270 19.33 -0.30 29.84
C ASP A 270 18.14 -1.25 30.06
N GLY A 271 17.51 -1.21 31.21
CA GLY A 271 16.47 -2.16 31.62
C GLY A 271 15.29 -2.29 30.67
N TYR A 272 15.22 -1.43 29.69
CA TYR A 272 14.22 -1.43 28.62
C TYR A 272 14.57 -2.39 27.47
N TRP A 273 15.84 -2.80 27.36
CA TRP A 273 16.42 -3.44 26.19
C TRP A 273 17.08 -4.81 26.47
N ASN A 274 16.99 -5.26 27.70
CA ASN A 274 17.56 -6.55 28.13
C ASN A 274 16.64 -7.74 27.83
#